data_df7eafe1f8affb591fd891dfe68673d3
#
_entry.id   df7eafe1f8affb591fd891dfe68673d3
#
_cell.length_a   1.000
_cell.length_b   1.000
_cell.length_c   1.000
_cell.angle_alpha   90.00
_cell.angle_beta   90.00
_cell.angle_gamma   90.00
#
_symmetry.space_group_name_H-M   'P 1'
#
loop_
_entity.id
_entity.type
_entity.pdbx_description
1 polymer ?
#
loop_
_entity_poly.entity_id
_entity_poly.type
_entity_poly.pdbx_seq_one_letter_code
_entity_poly.pdbx_strand_id
1 'polypeptide(L)'
;MTDNCHPDFPPVPQVVTTARLIVRPSIRADALYLKQWWNDPAVAGPGGVIAGMQYDDDDMEHWFRRYVDGRSCATHFVICLHEPGETPIGEFYVASDDRPGCVGLALLIGEPALWGNGYGSEALAAYAEALFESGLCEAIRVDTRRDNARAIRMCERVGFEIEVIWANGLFQTMILTRDAFEHQRSKQDQARAG
;
A
#
# COMPACT_ATOMS: atom_id res chain seq x y z
N MET A 1 10.96 9.67 11.95
CA MET A 1 9.71 10.00 11.25
C MET A 1 9.02 11.06 12.08
N THR A 2 8.94 12.28 11.59
CA THR A 2 8.26 13.38 12.28
C THR A 2 6.75 13.11 12.17
N ASP A 3 6.07 13.10 13.33
CA ASP A 3 4.60 13.01 13.45
C ASP A 3 3.95 14.29 12.85
N ASN A 4 4.04 14.50 11.54
CA ASN A 4 3.24 15.49 10.82
C ASN A 4 1.84 14.91 10.56
N CYS A 5 1.17 14.57 11.65
CA CYS A 5 -0.20 14.11 11.61
C CYS A 5 -1.12 15.30 11.32
N HIS A 6 -1.75 15.33 10.15
CA HIS A 6 -2.83 16.28 9.91
C HIS A 6 -4.05 15.76 10.70
N PRO A 7 -4.52 16.47 11.73
CA PRO A 7 -5.60 15.99 12.62
C PRO A 7 -6.93 15.75 11.90
N ASP A 8 -7.05 16.21 10.66
CA ASP A 8 -8.24 16.18 9.83
C ASP A 8 -8.07 15.30 8.58
N PHE A 9 -7.24 14.23 8.64
CA PHE A 9 -7.18 13.30 7.52
C PHE A 9 -8.56 12.66 7.32
N PRO A 10 -9.20 12.86 6.16
CA PRO A 10 -10.57 12.40 5.94
C PRO A 10 -10.64 10.86 5.92
N PRO A 11 -11.81 10.30 6.23
CA PRO A 11 -11.98 8.85 6.20
C PRO A 11 -11.78 8.32 4.78
N VAL A 12 -10.83 7.40 4.64
CA VAL A 12 -10.55 6.69 3.39
C VAL A 12 -11.53 5.53 3.17
N PRO A 13 -11.69 5.03 1.93
CA PRO A 13 -12.48 3.83 1.67
C PRO A 13 -12.10 2.68 2.60
N GLN A 14 -13.07 2.10 3.33
CA GLN A 14 -12.77 1.14 4.38
C GLN A 14 -12.62 -0.29 3.86
N VAL A 15 -13.39 -0.67 2.85
CA VAL A 15 -13.29 -1.99 2.24
C VAL A 15 -13.32 -1.85 0.73
N VAL A 16 -12.33 -2.45 0.08
CA VAL A 16 -12.26 -2.52 -1.38
C VAL A 16 -12.17 -3.99 -1.78
N THR A 17 -13.06 -4.42 -2.66
CA THR A 17 -13.18 -5.82 -3.09
C THR A 17 -12.94 -5.93 -4.60
N THR A 18 -12.17 -6.94 -4.98
CA THR A 18 -11.95 -7.34 -6.36
C THR A 18 -12.42 -8.78 -6.58
N ALA A 19 -12.18 -9.32 -7.77
CA ALA A 19 -12.48 -10.73 -8.03
C ALA A 19 -11.65 -11.69 -7.15
N ARG A 20 -10.44 -11.32 -6.75
CA ARG A 20 -9.50 -12.19 -6.02
C ARG A 20 -9.13 -11.69 -4.63
N LEU A 21 -9.40 -10.40 -4.31
CA LEU A 21 -8.89 -9.75 -3.10
C LEU A 21 -10.00 -9.01 -2.35
N ILE A 22 -9.79 -8.92 -1.04
CA ILE A 22 -10.45 -7.99 -0.14
C ILE A 22 -9.36 -7.18 0.56
N VAL A 23 -9.41 -5.84 0.45
CA VAL A 23 -8.60 -4.92 1.26
C VAL A 23 -9.52 -4.37 2.35
N ARG A 24 -9.21 -4.67 3.60
CA ARG A 24 -10.02 -4.29 4.77
C ARG A 24 -9.14 -3.70 5.87
N PRO A 25 -9.71 -2.90 6.80
CA PRO A 25 -8.95 -2.43 7.96
C PRO A 25 -8.28 -3.57 8.72
N SER A 26 -7.05 -3.30 9.20
CA SER A 26 -6.33 -4.23 10.06
C SER A 26 -7.05 -4.38 11.40
N ILE A 27 -7.13 -5.61 11.88
CA ILE A 27 -7.68 -5.95 13.20
C ILE A 27 -6.63 -6.68 14.03
N ARG A 28 -6.81 -6.78 15.35
CA ARG A 28 -5.82 -7.43 16.23
C ARG A 28 -5.52 -8.88 15.88
N ALA A 29 -6.47 -9.59 15.28
CA ALA A 29 -6.25 -10.95 14.80
C ALA A 29 -5.20 -11.03 13.66
N ASP A 30 -4.93 -9.93 12.96
CA ASP A 30 -3.92 -9.88 11.90
C ASP A 30 -2.50 -9.73 12.44
N ALA A 31 -2.33 -9.47 13.74
CA ALA A 31 -1.03 -9.20 14.36
C ALA A 31 0.02 -10.28 14.07
N LEU A 32 -0.39 -11.55 14.06
CA LEU A 32 0.51 -12.65 13.77
C LEU A 32 1.12 -12.56 12.37
N TYR A 33 0.29 -12.26 11.37
CA TYR A 33 0.72 -12.11 9.98
C TYR A 33 1.62 -10.89 9.80
N LEU A 34 1.21 -9.73 10.33
CA LEU A 34 1.97 -8.49 10.25
C LEU A 34 3.35 -8.64 10.91
N LYS A 35 3.41 -9.24 12.11
CA LYS A 35 4.66 -9.52 12.81
C LYS A 35 5.58 -10.44 12.00
N GLN A 36 5.04 -11.51 11.43
CA GLN A 36 5.79 -12.44 10.59
C GLN A 36 6.40 -11.71 9.38
N TRP A 37 5.61 -10.93 8.64
CA TRP A 37 6.07 -10.23 7.45
C TRP A 37 7.08 -9.14 7.73
N TRP A 38 6.88 -8.37 8.81
CA TRP A 38 7.79 -7.28 9.17
C TRP A 38 9.12 -7.79 9.73
N ASN A 39 9.11 -8.94 10.36
CA ASN A 39 10.34 -9.57 10.89
C ASN A 39 11.10 -10.38 9.83
N ASP A 40 10.49 -10.69 8.70
CA ASP A 40 11.17 -11.38 7.60
C ASP A 40 11.97 -10.38 6.74
N PRO A 41 13.33 -10.44 6.74
CA PRO A 41 14.15 -9.57 5.90
C PRO A 41 13.88 -9.71 4.40
N ALA A 42 13.40 -10.86 3.93
CA ALA A 42 13.07 -11.06 2.53
C ALA A 42 11.81 -10.27 2.13
N VAL A 43 10.90 -10.05 3.07
CA VAL A 43 9.64 -9.29 2.88
C VAL A 43 9.86 -7.81 3.16
N ALA A 44 10.37 -7.45 4.33
CA ALA A 44 10.53 -6.07 4.78
C ALA A 44 11.74 -5.38 4.14
N GLY A 45 12.80 -6.13 3.82
CA GLY A 45 14.06 -5.59 3.28
C GLY A 45 13.90 -4.77 2.00
N PRO A 46 13.15 -5.22 0.99
CA PRO A 46 12.87 -4.43 -0.21
C PRO A 46 12.17 -3.10 0.05
N GLY A 47 11.42 -2.97 1.15
CA GLY A 47 10.81 -1.72 1.62
C GLY A 47 11.77 -0.79 2.38
N GLY A 48 13.00 -1.24 2.65
CA GLY A 48 14.02 -0.45 3.35
C GLY A 48 14.34 -0.93 4.76
N VAL A 49 13.65 -1.93 5.30
CA VAL A 49 13.90 -2.51 6.63
C VAL A 49 14.76 -3.77 6.48
N ILE A 50 16.03 -3.57 6.15
CA ILE A 50 16.95 -4.62 5.66
C ILE A 50 17.08 -5.81 6.62
N ALA A 51 17.04 -5.58 7.93
CA ALA A 51 17.17 -6.61 8.96
C ALA A 51 15.83 -7.17 9.47
N GLY A 52 14.69 -6.71 8.90
CA GLY A 52 13.38 -6.87 9.53
C GLY A 52 13.22 -5.94 10.74
N MET A 53 11.99 -5.79 11.24
CA MET A 53 11.70 -4.87 12.36
C MET A 53 12.08 -5.45 13.72
N GLN A 54 12.24 -6.75 13.82
CA GLN A 54 12.51 -7.48 15.07
C GLN A 54 11.44 -7.26 16.16
N TYR A 55 10.19 -7.07 15.74
CA TYR A 55 9.07 -6.84 16.65
C TYR A 55 8.71 -8.11 17.42
N ASP A 56 8.51 -7.97 18.73
CA ASP A 56 7.90 -8.99 19.58
C ASP A 56 6.37 -8.76 19.75
N ASP A 57 5.73 -9.48 20.67
CA ASP A 57 4.29 -9.35 20.88
C ASP A 57 3.92 -8.04 21.58
N ASP A 58 4.79 -7.53 22.45
CA ASP A 58 4.58 -6.24 23.14
C ASP A 58 4.73 -5.07 22.16
N ASP A 59 5.68 -5.15 21.21
CA ASP A 59 5.83 -4.19 20.13
C ASP A 59 4.59 -4.15 19.25
N MET A 60 4.03 -5.32 18.90
CA MET A 60 2.80 -5.42 18.10
C MET A 60 1.61 -4.82 18.85
N GLU A 61 1.45 -5.11 20.15
CA GLU A 61 0.39 -4.52 20.95
C GLU A 61 0.52 -3.00 21.04
N HIS A 62 1.75 -2.48 21.20
CA HIS A 62 2.02 -1.05 21.20
C HIS A 62 1.68 -0.41 19.83
N TRP A 63 2.03 -1.08 18.75
CA TRP A 63 1.73 -0.65 17.39
C TRP A 63 0.21 -0.56 17.15
N PHE A 64 -0.55 -1.61 17.53
CA PHE A 64 -2.02 -1.61 17.39
C PHE A 64 -2.68 -0.48 18.18
N ARG A 65 -2.27 -0.27 19.44
CA ARG A 65 -2.78 0.85 20.24
C ARG A 65 -2.53 2.21 19.58
N ARG A 66 -1.37 2.37 18.96
CA ARG A 66 -0.99 3.65 18.35
C ARG A 66 -1.69 3.89 17.02
N TYR A 67 -1.68 2.91 16.13
CA TYR A 67 -2.02 3.09 14.72
C TYR A 67 -3.38 2.55 14.31
N VAL A 68 -3.97 1.66 15.06
CA VAL A 68 -5.28 1.07 14.77
C VAL A 68 -6.34 1.58 15.74
N ASP A 69 -6.10 1.50 17.06
CA ASP A 69 -7.06 1.96 18.08
C ASP A 69 -6.95 3.47 18.33
N GLY A 70 -5.77 4.06 18.07
CA GLY A 70 -5.50 5.48 18.26
C GLY A 70 -5.93 6.34 17.08
N ARG A 71 -5.79 7.66 17.25
CA ARG A 71 -5.88 8.58 16.11
C ARG A 71 -4.53 8.63 15.41
N SER A 72 -4.46 8.09 14.23
CA SER A 72 -3.28 8.12 13.36
C SER A 72 -3.58 8.91 12.08
N CYS A 73 -2.53 9.50 11.49
CA CYS A 73 -2.57 10.11 10.15
C CYS A 73 -2.44 9.07 9.04
N ALA A 74 -2.43 7.79 9.41
CA ALA A 74 -2.45 6.67 8.48
C ALA A 74 -3.54 5.68 8.88
N THR A 75 -4.20 5.12 7.90
CA THR A 75 -5.11 3.98 8.08
C THR A 75 -4.43 2.73 7.55
N HIS A 76 -4.36 1.71 8.37
CA HIS A 76 -3.74 0.43 8.05
C HIS A 76 -4.77 -0.61 7.65
N PHE A 77 -4.46 -1.35 6.62
CA PHE A 77 -5.31 -2.37 6.01
C PHE A 77 -4.53 -3.68 5.84
N VAL A 78 -5.28 -4.76 5.75
CA VAL A 78 -4.76 -6.07 5.34
C VAL A 78 -5.35 -6.42 3.98
N ILE A 79 -4.51 -6.97 3.11
CA ILE A 79 -4.91 -7.54 1.83
C ILE A 79 -5.18 -9.02 2.09
N CYS A 80 -6.40 -9.47 1.83
CA CYS A 80 -6.82 -10.86 1.99
C CYS A 80 -7.20 -11.47 0.63
N LEU A 81 -7.06 -12.78 0.50
CA LEU A 81 -7.69 -13.51 -0.60
C LEU A 81 -9.21 -13.45 -0.47
N HIS A 82 -9.90 -13.24 -1.58
CA HIS A 82 -11.37 -13.22 -1.63
C HIS A 82 -11.91 -14.67 -1.69
N GLU A 83 -11.80 -15.36 -0.57
CA GLU A 83 -12.21 -16.74 -0.36
C GLU A 83 -12.82 -16.93 1.04
N PRO A 84 -13.53 -18.02 1.32
CA PRO A 84 -13.98 -18.32 2.69
C PRO A 84 -12.81 -18.36 3.66
N GLY A 85 -12.87 -17.51 4.70
CA GLY A 85 -11.81 -17.35 5.70
C GLY A 85 -10.91 -16.13 5.48
N GLU A 86 -10.98 -15.46 4.35
CA GLU A 86 -10.25 -14.20 4.08
C GLU A 86 -8.78 -14.28 4.48
N THR A 87 -8.04 -15.22 3.91
CA THR A 87 -6.63 -15.45 4.24
C THR A 87 -5.79 -14.19 4.00
N PRO A 88 -5.16 -13.58 5.02
CA PRO A 88 -4.27 -12.45 4.86
C PRO A 88 -3.04 -12.80 4.03
N ILE A 89 -2.70 -11.97 3.04
CA ILE A 89 -1.56 -12.16 2.15
C ILE A 89 -0.65 -10.95 2.07
N GLY A 90 -1.03 -9.83 2.67
CA GLY A 90 -0.25 -8.61 2.61
C GLY A 90 -0.85 -7.48 3.43
N GLU A 91 -0.10 -6.39 3.47
CA GLU A 91 -0.43 -5.15 4.17
C GLU A 91 -0.56 -4.01 3.17
N PHE A 92 -1.38 -3.05 3.53
CA PHE A 92 -1.61 -1.83 2.79
C PHE A 92 -1.85 -0.68 3.76
N TYR A 93 -1.25 0.49 3.54
CA TYR A 93 -1.63 1.66 4.32
C TYR A 93 -1.75 2.91 3.47
N VAL A 94 -2.61 3.82 3.91
CA VAL A 94 -2.83 5.14 3.34
C VAL A 94 -2.53 6.18 4.41
N ALA A 95 -1.73 7.18 4.05
CA ALA A 95 -1.35 8.25 4.95
C ALA A 95 -1.57 9.61 4.30
N SER A 96 -1.71 10.65 5.15
CA SER A 96 -1.68 12.03 4.67
C SER A 96 -0.33 12.35 4.02
N ASP A 97 -0.35 13.18 2.98
CA ASP A 97 0.84 13.78 2.36
C ASP A 97 0.88 15.27 2.67
N ASP A 98 2.06 15.87 2.70
CA ASP A 98 2.23 17.32 2.93
C ASP A 98 1.69 18.15 1.76
N ARG A 99 1.47 17.55 0.61
CA ARG A 99 0.94 18.21 -0.60
C ARG A 99 -0.58 18.16 -0.59
N PRO A 100 -1.26 19.33 -0.76
CA PRO A 100 -2.71 19.37 -0.88
C PRO A 100 -3.21 18.48 -2.02
N GLY A 101 -4.25 17.69 -1.75
CA GLY A 101 -4.84 16.80 -2.74
C GLY A 101 -4.01 15.56 -3.07
N CYS A 102 -2.96 15.27 -2.29
CA CYS A 102 -2.15 14.07 -2.43
C CYS A 102 -2.28 13.16 -1.20
N VAL A 103 -2.23 11.86 -1.40
CA VAL A 103 -2.12 10.85 -0.32
C VAL A 103 -0.90 9.97 -0.54
N GLY A 104 -0.23 9.62 0.54
CA GLY A 104 0.84 8.62 0.56
C GLY A 104 0.24 7.22 0.68
N LEU A 105 0.82 6.28 -0.05
CA LEU A 105 0.39 4.90 -0.05
C LEU A 105 1.59 3.96 -0.02
N ALA A 106 1.48 2.88 0.74
CA ALA A 106 2.43 1.78 0.65
C ALA A 106 1.72 0.45 0.79
N LEU A 107 2.30 -0.58 0.17
CA LEU A 107 1.83 -1.94 0.30
C LEU A 107 2.97 -2.95 0.19
N LEU A 108 2.76 -4.11 0.79
CA LEU A 108 3.58 -5.28 0.55
C LEU A 108 2.69 -6.53 0.43
N ILE A 109 3.13 -7.49 -0.36
CA ILE A 109 2.62 -8.86 -0.31
C ILE A 109 3.58 -9.63 0.59
N GLY A 110 3.06 -10.06 1.74
CA GLY A 110 3.83 -10.68 2.82
C GLY A 110 4.16 -12.15 2.58
N GLU A 111 3.46 -12.78 1.62
CA GLU A 111 3.67 -14.20 1.29
C GLU A 111 4.54 -14.34 0.03
N PRO A 112 5.83 -14.75 0.17
CA PRO A 112 6.74 -14.86 -0.98
C PRO A 112 6.25 -15.78 -2.09
N ALA A 113 5.54 -16.85 -1.74
CA ALA A 113 4.97 -17.80 -2.70
C ALA A 113 3.92 -17.17 -3.63
N LEU A 114 3.35 -16.03 -3.23
CA LEU A 114 2.33 -15.31 -4.00
C LEU A 114 2.90 -14.15 -4.84
N TRP A 115 4.21 -13.90 -4.76
CA TRP A 115 4.85 -12.85 -5.55
C TRP A 115 4.80 -13.16 -7.06
N GLY A 116 4.67 -12.14 -7.86
CA GLY A 116 4.60 -12.30 -9.32
C GLY A 116 3.21 -12.64 -9.88
N ASN A 117 2.24 -12.99 -9.03
CA ASN A 117 0.88 -13.37 -9.44
C ASN A 117 -0.07 -12.17 -9.67
N GLY A 118 0.44 -10.94 -9.56
CA GLY A 118 -0.32 -9.72 -9.85
C GLY A 118 -1.17 -9.19 -8.69
N TYR A 119 -1.19 -9.84 -7.53
CA TYR A 119 -1.99 -9.42 -6.37
C TYR A 119 -1.69 -7.99 -5.93
N GLY A 120 -0.42 -7.61 -5.84
CA GLY A 120 -0.06 -6.24 -5.47
C GLY A 120 -0.56 -5.20 -6.46
N SER A 121 -0.44 -5.46 -7.78
CA SER A 121 -0.96 -4.54 -8.80
C SER A 121 -2.48 -4.45 -8.78
N GLU A 122 -3.18 -5.55 -8.50
CA GLU A 122 -4.63 -5.59 -8.38
C GLU A 122 -5.11 -4.80 -7.16
N ALA A 123 -4.51 -5.02 -5.99
CA ALA A 123 -4.84 -4.27 -4.77
C ALA A 123 -4.57 -2.77 -4.94
N LEU A 124 -3.41 -2.41 -5.51
CA LEU A 124 -3.03 -1.02 -5.75
C LEU A 124 -3.99 -0.33 -6.70
N ALA A 125 -4.33 -0.96 -7.83
CA ALA A 125 -5.25 -0.39 -8.82
C ALA A 125 -6.66 -0.21 -8.25
N ALA A 126 -7.20 -1.23 -7.58
CA ALA A 126 -8.54 -1.16 -7.00
C ALA A 126 -8.66 -0.11 -5.90
N TYR A 127 -7.62 0.02 -5.07
CA TYR A 127 -7.65 1.01 -4.00
C TYR A 127 -7.41 2.44 -4.53
N ALA A 128 -6.56 2.60 -5.56
CA ALA A 128 -6.40 3.88 -6.26
C ALA A 128 -7.71 4.35 -6.89
N GLU A 129 -8.45 3.45 -7.53
CA GLU A 129 -9.78 3.75 -8.06
C GLU A 129 -10.72 4.25 -6.96
N ALA A 130 -10.83 3.53 -5.85
CA ALA A 130 -11.69 3.90 -4.74
C ALA A 130 -11.29 5.26 -4.11
N LEU A 131 -9.99 5.57 -4.01
CA LEU A 131 -9.51 6.88 -3.55
C LEU A 131 -9.90 8.00 -4.51
N PHE A 132 -9.73 7.82 -5.82
CA PHE A 132 -10.12 8.82 -6.81
C PHE A 132 -11.64 9.00 -6.87
N GLU A 133 -12.42 7.93 -6.84
CA GLU A 133 -13.88 8.00 -6.84
C GLU A 133 -14.44 8.70 -5.60
N SER A 134 -13.80 8.53 -4.44
CA SER A 134 -14.20 9.22 -3.21
C SER A 134 -13.95 10.74 -3.24
N GLY A 135 -13.16 11.24 -4.20
CA GLY A 135 -12.78 12.64 -4.28
C GLY A 135 -11.77 13.09 -3.21
N LEU A 136 -11.16 12.15 -2.49
CA LEU A 136 -10.20 12.45 -1.41
C LEU A 136 -8.88 13.01 -1.91
N CYS A 137 -8.47 12.62 -3.11
CA CYS A 137 -7.20 13.06 -3.68
C CYS A 137 -7.26 13.19 -5.21
N GLU A 138 -6.34 13.97 -5.73
CA GLU A 138 -6.06 14.11 -7.17
C GLU A 138 -4.78 13.38 -7.56
N ALA A 139 -3.97 13.00 -6.56
CA ALA A 139 -2.74 12.25 -6.77
C ALA A 139 -2.45 11.27 -5.63
N ILE A 140 -1.79 10.18 -5.96
CA ILE A 140 -1.31 9.15 -5.03
C ILE A 140 0.20 9.04 -5.17
N ARG A 141 0.90 9.04 -4.04
CA ARG A 141 2.35 8.92 -3.96
C ARG A 141 2.75 7.58 -3.37
N VAL A 142 3.79 6.97 -3.95
CA VAL A 142 4.46 5.79 -3.43
C VAL A 142 5.96 6.04 -3.40
N ASP A 143 6.60 5.84 -2.24
CA ASP A 143 8.05 5.85 -2.13
C ASP A 143 8.58 4.42 -2.19
N THR A 144 9.61 4.18 -2.97
CA THR A 144 10.23 2.86 -3.08
C THR A 144 11.74 2.94 -3.29
N ARG A 145 12.45 1.89 -2.87
CA ARG A 145 13.87 1.75 -3.20
C ARG A 145 14.01 1.50 -4.70
N ARG A 146 15.05 2.08 -5.30
CA ARG A 146 15.33 1.94 -6.73
C ARG A 146 15.79 0.54 -7.15
N ASP A 147 16.28 -0.27 -6.20
CA ASP A 147 16.59 -1.67 -6.42
C ASP A 147 15.38 -2.61 -6.21
N ASN A 148 14.24 -2.10 -5.76
CA ASN A 148 13.00 -2.87 -5.62
C ASN A 148 12.24 -2.97 -6.96
N ALA A 149 12.80 -3.72 -7.90
CA ALA A 149 12.23 -3.87 -9.24
C ALA A 149 10.78 -4.44 -9.24
N ARG A 150 10.38 -5.16 -8.19
CA ARG A 150 9.00 -5.68 -8.08
C ARG A 150 8.01 -4.55 -7.80
N ALA A 151 8.31 -3.69 -6.82
CA ALA A 151 7.45 -2.55 -6.49
C ALA A 151 7.39 -1.56 -7.66
N ILE A 152 8.51 -1.29 -8.32
CA ILE A 152 8.55 -0.39 -9.47
C ILE A 152 7.63 -0.91 -10.58
N ARG A 153 7.80 -2.18 -11.00
CA ARG A 153 6.92 -2.77 -12.03
C ARG A 153 5.45 -2.83 -11.62
N MET A 154 5.17 -3.01 -10.34
CA MET A 154 3.80 -2.98 -9.82
C MET A 154 3.19 -1.58 -10.00
N CYS A 155 3.91 -0.53 -9.60
CA CYS A 155 3.47 0.85 -9.76
C CYS A 155 3.31 1.24 -11.24
N GLU A 156 4.29 0.93 -12.09
CA GLU A 156 4.25 1.21 -13.53
C GLU A 156 3.04 0.57 -14.23
N ARG A 157 2.67 -0.66 -13.85
CA ARG A 157 1.48 -1.33 -14.38
C ARG A 157 0.17 -0.60 -14.06
N VAL A 158 0.11 0.09 -12.94
CA VAL A 158 -1.07 0.87 -12.53
C VAL A 158 -1.05 2.27 -13.17
N GLY A 159 0.10 2.73 -13.64
CA GLY A 159 0.26 4.01 -14.31
C GLY A 159 1.05 5.05 -13.50
N PHE A 160 1.72 4.63 -12.44
CA PHE A 160 2.63 5.52 -11.72
C PHE A 160 3.86 5.83 -12.55
N GLU A 161 4.33 7.06 -12.44
CA GLU A 161 5.56 7.56 -13.06
C GLU A 161 6.55 8.05 -11.99
N ILE A 162 7.85 8.03 -12.30
CA ILE A 162 8.87 8.56 -11.39
C ILE A 162 8.76 10.08 -11.35
N GLU A 163 8.59 10.63 -10.16
CA GLU A 163 8.54 12.07 -9.92
C GLU A 163 9.90 12.61 -9.46
N VAL A 164 10.52 11.98 -8.47
CA VAL A 164 11.79 12.42 -7.90
C VAL A 164 12.64 11.25 -7.42
N ILE A 165 13.97 11.42 -7.51
CA ILE A 165 14.96 10.50 -6.96
C ILE A 165 15.67 11.23 -5.80
N TRP A 166 15.81 10.57 -4.65
CA TRP A 166 16.34 11.14 -3.43
C TRP A 166 17.24 10.17 -2.65
N ALA A 167 17.75 10.59 -1.47
CA ALA A 167 18.70 9.82 -0.66
C ALA A 167 19.90 9.29 -1.46
N ASN A 168 20.60 10.20 -2.20
CA ASN A 168 21.75 9.87 -3.04
C ASN A 168 21.46 8.75 -4.07
N GLY A 169 20.24 8.72 -4.61
CA GLY A 169 19.84 7.76 -5.62
C GLY A 169 19.37 6.41 -5.07
N LEU A 170 19.19 6.25 -3.76
CA LEU A 170 18.72 5.01 -3.14
C LEU A 170 17.21 4.83 -3.26
N PHE A 171 16.46 5.92 -3.19
CA PHE A 171 15.01 5.92 -3.23
C PHE A 171 14.46 6.74 -4.39
N GLN A 172 13.25 6.46 -4.77
CA GLN A 172 12.45 7.25 -5.70
C GLN A 172 11.03 7.38 -5.20
N THR A 173 10.42 8.53 -5.49
CA THR A 173 9.00 8.77 -5.36
C THR A 173 8.35 8.51 -6.71
N MET A 174 7.28 7.75 -6.71
CA MET A 174 6.43 7.55 -7.87
C MET A 174 5.06 8.18 -7.59
N ILE A 175 4.49 8.81 -8.60
CA ILE A 175 3.21 9.54 -8.54
C ILE A 175 2.21 8.97 -9.53
N LEU A 176 0.97 8.87 -9.13
CA LEU A 176 -0.18 8.53 -9.97
C LEU A 176 -1.18 9.66 -9.86
N THR A 177 -1.45 10.37 -10.95
CA THR A 177 -2.54 11.33 -11.03
C THR A 177 -3.83 10.65 -11.49
N ARG A 178 -4.98 11.26 -11.21
CA ARG A 178 -6.29 10.78 -11.70
C ARG A 178 -6.28 10.60 -13.22
N ASP A 179 -5.79 11.58 -13.98
CA ASP A 179 -5.76 11.54 -15.45
C ASP A 179 -4.89 10.39 -15.96
N ALA A 180 -3.71 10.17 -15.35
CA ALA A 180 -2.82 9.07 -15.72
C ALA A 180 -3.47 7.70 -15.45
N PHE A 181 -4.18 7.57 -14.33
CA PHE A 181 -4.90 6.36 -13.98
C PHE A 181 -6.02 6.04 -14.98
N GLU A 182 -6.87 7.02 -15.32
CA GLU A 182 -7.96 6.88 -16.28
C GLU A 182 -7.42 6.51 -17.67
N HIS A 183 -6.33 7.15 -18.08
CA HIS A 183 -5.67 6.85 -19.35
C HIS A 183 -5.14 5.41 -19.40
N GLN A 184 -4.49 4.96 -18.33
CA GLN A 184 -3.95 3.59 -18.23
C GLN A 184 -5.07 2.54 -18.26
N ARG A 185 -6.19 2.78 -17.56
CA ARG A 185 -7.37 1.91 -17.60
C ARG A 185 -7.92 1.79 -18.99
N SER A 186 -8.12 2.92 -19.68
CA SER A 186 -8.65 2.94 -21.04
C SER A 186 -7.79 2.11 -22.01
N LYS A 187 -6.46 2.17 -21.89
CA LYS A 187 -5.54 1.33 -22.67
C LYS A 187 -5.70 -0.17 -22.36
N GLN A 188 -5.85 -0.51 -21.09
CA GLN A 188 -5.99 -1.91 -20.67
C GLN A 188 -7.33 -2.50 -21.16
N ASP A 189 -8.41 -1.75 -21.11
CA ASP A 189 -9.72 -2.17 -21.59
C ASP A 189 -9.74 -2.37 -23.12
N GLN A 190 -9.10 -1.49 -23.88
CA GLN A 190 -8.91 -1.65 -25.32
C GLN A 190 -8.12 -2.90 -25.66
N ALA A 191 -7.03 -3.18 -24.91
CA ALA A 191 -6.20 -4.37 -25.12
C ALA A 191 -6.92 -5.70 -24.78
N ARG A 192 -7.96 -5.67 -23.94
CA ARG A 192 -8.78 -6.86 -23.61
C ARG A 192 -9.90 -7.09 -24.60
N ALA A 193 -10.32 -6.06 -25.32
CA ALA A 193 -11.44 -6.10 -26.27
C ALA A 193 -11.01 -6.48 -27.70
N GLY A 194 -9.72 -6.47 -28.02
CA GLY A 194 -9.14 -6.81 -29.34
C GLY A 194 -8.44 -8.16 -29.32
#